data_c5613aecc43e777e8755cd4bc10ffa56
#
_entry.id   c5613aecc43e777e8755cd4bc10ffa56
#
_cell.length_a   1.000
_cell.length_b   1.000
_cell.length_c   1.000
_cell.angle_alpha   90.00
_cell.angle_beta   90.00
_cell.angle_gamma   90.00
#
_symmetry.space_group_name_H-M   'P 1'
#
loop_
_entity.id
_entity.type
_entity.pdbx_description
1 polymer ?
#
loop_
_entity_poly.entity_id
_entity_poly.type
_entity_poly.pdbx_seq_one_letter_code
_entity_poly.pdbx_strand_id
1 'polypeptide(L)'
;MAGSASLSWSPIDWDDPCGGTIRLWPFLPNVVLTDSLRRTAGDWDGLAFLLPDDEPEIWNDQFDQEKSSPGINRDSISSSGGTLARMMIGMSSIEAIQSCRFPDPEPRRLLMAAESQSGTGSRPVFFVEPEDEEWTEWVEDCADEMVRLRHLARSIFSGRVWKKYLREAIQNASPPAEGRDEAKAHGLAQASALAAAWWYRSESVLSEELCSRRDTRLASRLRGALGTLSGGQIDDEGAPVLLVPVMQAWMPSIHSALVKNPLPEHVEEEVE
;
A
#
# COMPACT_ATOMS: atom_id res chain seq x y z
N MET A 1 -20.25 8.08 -5.78
CA MET A 1 -19.00 8.67 -6.32
C MET A 1 -18.22 9.20 -5.13
N ALA A 2 -17.23 8.46 -4.65
CA ALA A 2 -16.28 8.98 -3.69
C ALA A 2 -15.58 10.18 -4.34
N GLY A 3 -15.64 11.34 -3.69
CA GLY A 3 -14.90 12.51 -4.13
C GLY A 3 -13.42 12.12 -4.22
N SER A 4 -12.80 12.49 -5.33
CA SER A 4 -11.40 12.20 -5.58
C SER A 4 -10.55 12.79 -4.45
N ALA A 5 -10.07 11.91 -3.57
CA ALA A 5 -9.26 12.32 -2.43
C ALA A 5 -7.90 12.82 -2.91
N SER A 6 -7.37 13.85 -2.24
CA SER A 6 -6.01 14.36 -2.51
C SER A 6 -4.99 13.24 -2.26
N LEU A 7 -4.06 13.05 -3.21
CA LEU A 7 -2.94 12.13 -3.07
C LEU A 7 -1.89 12.77 -2.14
N SER A 8 -1.99 12.47 -0.85
CA SER A 8 -1.13 13.05 0.19
C SER A 8 0.18 12.28 0.32
N TRP A 9 1.27 13.00 0.54
CA TRP A 9 2.57 12.46 0.96
C TRP A 9 2.74 12.49 2.48
N SER A 10 1.83 13.19 3.19
CA SER A 10 1.83 13.20 4.65
C SER A 10 1.21 11.92 5.20
N PRO A 11 1.79 11.32 6.24
CA PRO A 11 1.16 10.23 6.94
C PRO A 11 -0.18 10.68 7.54
N ILE A 12 -1.04 9.71 7.81
CA ILE A 12 -2.31 9.91 8.52
C ILE A 12 -2.23 9.10 9.80
N ASP A 13 -2.27 9.78 10.93
CA ASP A 13 -2.33 9.15 12.24
C ASP A 13 -3.81 8.99 12.65
N TRP A 14 -4.16 7.81 13.11
CA TRP A 14 -5.46 7.49 13.68
C TRP A 14 -5.28 6.90 15.07
N ASP A 15 -5.82 7.60 16.08
CA ASP A 15 -5.72 7.17 17.47
C ASP A 15 -6.83 6.15 17.77
N ASP A 16 -6.45 4.97 18.21
CA ASP A 16 -7.40 3.91 18.57
C ASP A 16 -8.05 4.22 19.91
N PRO A 17 -9.39 4.15 20.02
CA PRO A 17 -10.07 4.34 21.30
C PRO A 17 -9.63 3.39 22.41
N CYS A 18 -9.04 2.24 22.06
CA CYS A 18 -8.49 1.29 23.03
C CYS A 18 -7.03 1.58 23.41
N GLY A 19 -6.43 2.62 22.83
CA GLY A 19 -5.05 3.06 23.05
C GLY A 19 -4.11 2.72 21.91
N GLY A 20 -3.10 3.57 21.73
CA GLY A 20 -2.14 3.49 20.62
C GLY A 20 -2.56 4.25 19.38
N THR A 21 -1.64 4.33 18.41
CA THR A 21 -1.83 5.06 17.16
C THR A 21 -1.51 4.17 15.98
N ILE A 22 -2.39 4.11 14.98
CA ILE A 22 -2.10 3.52 13.68
C ILE A 22 -1.66 4.65 12.74
N ARG A 23 -0.41 4.59 12.28
CA ARG A 23 0.18 5.57 11.35
C ARG A 23 0.18 5.01 9.95
N LEU A 24 -0.73 5.49 9.10
CA LEU A 24 -0.75 5.16 7.67
C LEU A 24 0.36 5.93 6.96
N TRP A 25 1.36 5.20 6.46
CA TRP A 25 2.53 5.73 5.78
C TRP A 25 2.36 5.66 4.27
N PRO A 26 2.34 6.81 3.55
CA PRO A 26 2.13 6.81 2.10
C PRO A 26 3.35 6.28 1.35
N PHE A 27 3.13 5.37 0.42
CA PHE A 27 4.15 4.97 -0.53
C PHE A 27 3.61 4.85 -1.96
N LEU A 28 4.51 4.77 -2.93
CA LEU A 28 4.21 4.44 -4.32
C LEU A 28 4.81 3.10 -4.66
N PRO A 29 4.05 2.20 -5.31
CA PRO A 29 4.54 0.88 -5.67
C PRO A 29 5.75 0.98 -6.61
N ASN A 30 6.79 0.21 -6.31
CA ASN A 30 8.00 0.08 -7.10
C ASN A 30 8.80 1.39 -7.33
N VAL A 31 8.66 2.37 -6.42
CA VAL A 31 9.37 3.67 -6.47
C VAL A 31 10.25 3.84 -5.25
N VAL A 32 11.51 4.22 -5.46
CA VAL A 32 12.41 4.59 -4.37
C VAL A 32 12.03 5.99 -3.87
N LEU A 33 11.64 6.08 -2.61
CA LEU A 33 11.37 7.35 -1.95
C LEU A 33 12.66 8.10 -1.62
N THR A 34 12.58 9.42 -1.60
CA THR A 34 13.70 10.28 -1.19
C THR A 34 13.97 10.17 0.31
N ASP A 35 15.19 10.50 0.74
CA ASP A 35 15.54 10.46 2.17
C ASP A 35 14.71 11.41 3.03
N SER A 36 14.24 12.53 2.48
CA SER A 36 13.34 13.45 3.18
C SER A 36 11.99 12.79 3.52
N LEU A 37 11.42 12.05 2.58
CA LEU A 37 10.17 11.32 2.83
C LEU A 37 10.37 10.17 3.82
N ARG A 38 11.52 9.50 3.78
CA ARG A 38 11.84 8.42 4.72
C ARG A 38 11.96 8.92 6.17
N ARG A 39 12.52 10.12 6.36
CA ARG A 39 12.69 10.69 7.71
C ARG A 39 11.41 11.06 8.41
N THR A 40 10.33 11.29 7.67
CA THR A 40 9.04 11.67 8.24
C THR A 40 8.24 10.49 8.80
N ALA A 41 8.71 9.24 8.67
CA ALA A 41 8.08 8.09 9.34
C ALA A 41 8.06 8.24 10.87
N GLY A 42 9.02 9.02 11.43
CA GLY A 42 9.11 9.26 12.87
C GLY A 42 9.44 8.00 13.67
N ASP A 43 9.19 8.05 14.97
CA ASP A 43 9.30 6.88 15.83
C ASP A 43 8.04 6.00 15.71
N TRP A 44 8.24 4.70 15.77
CA TRP A 44 7.19 3.68 15.70
C TRP A 44 7.66 2.42 16.43
N ASP A 45 6.72 1.64 16.95
CA ASP A 45 7.01 0.50 17.83
C ASP A 45 6.77 -0.84 17.15
N GLY A 46 5.88 -0.90 16.15
CA GLY A 46 5.59 -2.07 15.34
C GLY A 46 5.29 -1.72 13.90
N LEU A 47 5.36 -2.71 13.02
CA LEU A 47 5.12 -2.59 11.58
C LEU A 47 4.01 -3.53 11.16
N ALA A 48 3.03 -3.06 10.38
CA ALA A 48 2.01 -3.93 9.81
C ALA A 48 1.88 -3.74 8.30
N PHE A 49 1.80 -4.85 7.56
CA PHE A 49 1.58 -4.87 6.11
C PHE A 49 0.16 -5.33 5.79
N LEU A 50 -0.49 -4.68 4.83
CA LEU A 50 -1.78 -5.10 4.26
C LEU A 50 -1.57 -6.18 3.20
N LEU A 51 -0.79 -7.20 3.54
CA LEU A 51 -0.27 -8.25 2.66
C LEU A 51 -0.35 -9.59 3.41
N PRO A 52 -0.31 -10.72 2.69
CA PRO A 52 -0.20 -12.05 3.29
C PRO A 52 1.20 -12.28 3.88
N ASP A 53 1.34 -13.28 4.73
CA ASP A 53 2.57 -13.58 5.46
C ASP A 53 3.67 -14.21 4.59
N ASP A 54 3.34 -14.80 3.45
CA ASP A 54 4.29 -15.33 2.46
C ASP A 54 4.94 -14.26 1.54
N GLU A 55 4.51 -13.01 1.63
CA GLU A 55 5.04 -11.91 0.79
C GLU A 55 6.56 -11.69 0.92
N PRO A 56 7.21 -11.83 2.10
CA PRO A 56 8.66 -11.74 2.22
C PRO A 56 9.41 -12.77 1.35
N GLU A 57 8.90 -13.98 1.21
CA GLU A 57 9.48 -15.00 0.32
C GLU A 57 9.39 -14.56 -1.14
N ILE A 58 8.26 -14.00 -1.56
CA ILE A 58 8.06 -13.44 -2.90
C ILE A 58 9.06 -12.30 -3.17
N TRP A 59 9.29 -11.43 -2.18
CA TRP A 59 10.30 -10.35 -2.31
C TRP A 59 11.72 -10.89 -2.45
N ASN A 60 12.08 -11.95 -1.73
CA ASN A 60 13.38 -12.58 -1.84
C ASN A 60 13.58 -13.21 -3.24
N ASP A 61 12.57 -13.89 -3.75
CA ASP A 61 12.58 -14.46 -5.11
C ASP A 61 12.73 -13.36 -6.18
N GLN A 62 11.97 -12.27 -6.06
CA GLN A 62 12.09 -11.12 -6.96
C GLN A 62 13.49 -10.49 -6.90
N PHE A 63 14.07 -10.37 -5.71
CA PHE A 63 15.41 -9.83 -5.53
C PHE A 63 16.48 -10.70 -6.21
N ASP A 64 16.39 -12.02 -6.06
CA ASP A 64 17.31 -12.96 -6.69
C ASP A 64 17.15 -12.97 -8.22
N GLN A 65 15.92 -12.85 -8.72
CA GLN A 65 15.63 -12.68 -10.15
C GLN A 65 16.25 -11.39 -10.70
N GLU A 66 16.06 -10.26 -10.02
CA GLU A 66 16.65 -8.97 -10.43
C GLU A 66 18.17 -8.97 -10.36
N LYS A 67 18.76 -9.69 -9.41
CA LYS A 67 20.21 -9.86 -9.30
C LYS A 67 20.78 -10.68 -10.44
N SER A 68 20.07 -11.74 -10.86
CA SER A 68 20.49 -12.61 -11.95
C SER A 68 20.20 -12.05 -13.34
N SER A 69 19.10 -11.31 -13.47
CA SER A 69 18.61 -10.73 -14.73
C SER A 69 17.96 -9.35 -14.47
N PRO A 70 18.77 -8.27 -14.40
CA PRO A 70 18.27 -6.94 -14.06
C PRO A 70 17.17 -6.46 -15.00
N GLY A 71 16.03 -6.07 -14.44
CA GLY A 71 14.85 -5.58 -15.16
C GLY A 71 13.86 -6.66 -15.59
N ILE A 72 14.10 -7.94 -15.27
CA ILE A 72 13.24 -9.06 -15.69
C ILE A 72 11.80 -8.89 -15.23
N ASN A 73 11.57 -8.46 -13.99
CA ASN A 73 10.23 -8.28 -13.44
C ASN A 73 9.49 -7.12 -14.14
N ARG A 74 10.17 -5.99 -14.35
CA ARG A 74 9.63 -4.86 -15.12
C ARG A 74 9.24 -5.28 -16.53
N ASP A 75 10.13 -6.00 -17.23
CA ASP A 75 9.91 -6.40 -18.62
C ASP A 75 8.79 -7.44 -18.74
N SER A 76 8.68 -8.36 -17.78
CA SER A 76 7.58 -9.32 -17.68
C SER A 76 6.23 -8.60 -17.53
N ILE A 77 6.12 -7.68 -16.56
CA ILE A 77 4.88 -6.91 -16.35
C ILE A 77 4.56 -6.05 -17.58
N SER A 78 5.55 -5.36 -18.15
CA SER A 78 5.34 -4.49 -19.31
C SER A 78 4.84 -5.26 -20.53
N SER A 79 5.27 -6.52 -20.69
CA SER A 79 4.83 -7.39 -21.80
C SER A 79 3.45 -8.01 -21.59
N SER A 80 2.97 -8.11 -20.34
CA SER A 80 1.66 -8.70 -20.01
C SER A 80 0.46 -7.88 -20.52
N GLY A 81 0.66 -6.60 -20.82
CA GLY A 81 -0.41 -5.68 -21.18
C GLY A 81 -1.24 -5.23 -19.97
N GLY A 82 -2.41 -4.63 -20.22
CA GLY A 82 -3.29 -4.20 -19.13
C GLY A 82 -2.92 -2.86 -18.48
N THR A 83 -3.53 -2.58 -17.34
CA THR A 83 -3.38 -1.28 -16.66
C THR A 83 -2.13 -1.20 -15.83
N LEU A 84 -1.69 -2.32 -15.23
CA LEU A 84 -0.43 -2.41 -14.51
C LEU A 84 0.76 -2.16 -15.44
N ALA A 85 0.78 -2.82 -16.62
CA ALA A 85 1.80 -2.57 -17.63
C ALA A 85 1.83 -1.10 -18.06
N ARG A 86 0.68 -0.45 -18.25
CA ARG A 86 0.60 0.99 -18.58
C ARG A 86 1.17 1.88 -17.49
N MET A 87 0.89 1.57 -16.23
CA MET A 87 1.47 2.25 -15.08
C MET A 87 3.00 2.11 -15.12
N MET A 88 3.51 0.88 -15.25
CA MET A 88 4.95 0.60 -15.24
C MET A 88 5.67 1.27 -16.41
N ILE A 89 5.13 1.19 -17.64
CA ILE A 89 5.68 1.89 -18.81
C ILE A 89 5.67 3.41 -18.59
N GLY A 90 4.58 3.96 -18.05
CA GLY A 90 4.50 5.38 -17.71
C GLY A 90 5.54 5.79 -16.67
N MET A 91 5.71 5.02 -15.61
CA MET A 91 6.71 5.29 -14.57
C MET A 91 8.14 5.18 -15.10
N SER A 92 8.44 4.21 -15.95
CA SER A 92 9.78 4.02 -16.53
C SER A 92 10.22 5.18 -17.43
N SER A 93 9.28 5.97 -17.92
CA SER A 93 9.56 7.18 -18.71
C SER A 93 9.88 8.44 -17.87
N ILE A 94 9.79 8.35 -16.54
CA ILE A 94 10.05 9.48 -15.64
C ILE A 94 11.52 9.44 -15.19
N GLU A 95 12.38 10.18 -15.89
CA GLU A 95 13.82 10.19 -15.61
C GLU A 95 14.20 10.78 -14.24
N ALA A 96 13.34 11.65 -13.69
CA ALA A 96 13.61 12.36 -12.44
C ALA A 96 13.51 11.50 -11.17
N ILE A 97 13.00 10.26 -11.28
CA ILE A 97 12.82 9.34 -10.15
C ILE A 97 13.39 7.95 -10.45
N GLN A 98 13.66 7.19 -9.39
CA GLN A 98 13.97 5.77 -9.51
C GLN A 98 12.69 4.96 -9.37
N SER A 99 12.11 4.58 -10.50
CA SER A 99 10.88 3.78 -10.57
C SER A 99 11.13 2.37 -11.10
N CYS A 100 10.08 1.55 -11.10
CA CYS A 100 10.11 0.17 -11.61
C CYS A 100 11.17 -0.71 -10.93
N ARG A 101 11.33 -0.55 -9.62
CA ARG A 101 12.24 -1.34 -8.79
C ARG A 101 11.52 -2.53 -8.17
N PHE A 102 12.16 -3.68 -8.19
CA PHE A 102 11.67 -4.93 -7.61
C PHE A 102 12.73 -5.56 -6.69
N PRO A 103 12.29 -6.16 -5.57
CA PRO A 103 10.96 -6.05 -4.97
C PRO A 103 10.62 -4.62 -4.63
N ASP A 104 9.36 -4.36 -4.21
CA ASP A 104 8.91 -3.01 -3.86
C ASP A 104 9.83 -2.38 -2.78
N PRO A 105 10.49 -1.25 -3.10
CA PRO A 105 11.57 -0.76 -2.25
C PRO A 105 11.11 -0.28 -0.88
N GLU A 106 9.93 0.32 -0.76
CA GLU A 106 9.54 0.94 0.50
C GLU A 106 9.05 -0.06 1.54
N PRO A 107 8.13 -1.00 1.23
CA PRO A 107 7.77 -2.07 2.14
C PRO A 107 9.00 -2.89 2.60
N ARG A 108 9.84 -3.31 1.65
CA ARG A 108 11.06 -4.06 1.99
C ARG A 108 12.02 -3.27 2.88
N ARG A 109 12.20 -1.98 2.62
CA ARG A 109 13.06 -1.12 3.47
C ARG A 109 12.53 -1.04 4.90
N LEU A 110 11.20 -0.93 5.06
CA LEU A 110 10.57 -0.88 6.38
C LEU A 110 10.70 -2.21 7.12
N LEU A 111 10.53 -3.34 6.43
CA LEU A 111 10.76 -4.67 6.99
C LEU A 111 12.20 -4.78 7.51
N MET A 112 13.19 -4.51 6.67
CA MET A 112 14.60 -4.53 7.07
C MET A 112 14.91 -3.57 8.24
N ALA A 113 14.19 -2.43 8.33
CA ALA A 113 14.34 -1.50 9.45
C ALA A 113 13.70 -2.05 10.75
N ALA A 114 12.65 -2.84 10.67
CA ALA A 114 12.08 -3.55 11.83
C ALA A 114 13.04 -4.61 12.37
N GLU A 115 13.63 -5.40 11.47
CA GLU A 115 14.55 -6.49 11.81
C GLU A 115 15.92 -6.00 12.34
N SER A 116 16.42 -4.87 11.83
CA SER A 116 17.82 -4.42 12.03
C SER A 116 18.07 -3.58 13.29
N GLN A 117 17.11 -3.37 14.17
CA GLN A 117 17.33 -2.57 15.39
C GLN A 117 18.23 -3.28 16.40
N SER A 118 19.54 -3.00 16.31
CA SER A 118 20.53 -3.48 17.27
C SER A 118 20.34 -2.78 18.63
N GLY A 119 19.94 -3.53 19.63
CA GLY A 119 20.07 -3.10 21.04
C GLY A 119 18.85 -3.36 21.92
N THR A 120 17.63 -3.41 21.38
CA THR A 120 16.41 -3.64 22.16
C THR A 120 15.54 -4.80 21.65
N GLY A 121 16.02 -5.56 20.66
CA GLY A 121 15.24 -6.57 19.93
C GLY A 121 14.69 -6.07 18.61
N SER A 122 14.25 -6.98 17.76
CA SER A 122 13.49 -6.66 16.54
C SER A 122 12.16 -6.01 16.93
N ARG A 123 11.66 -5.10 16.09
CA ARG A 123 10.30 -4.59 16.26
C ARG A 123 9.30 -5.62 15.76
N PRO A 124 8.16 -5.82 16.42
CA PRO A 124 7.09 -6.69 15.94
C PRO A 124 6.65 -6.36 14.53
N VAL A 125 6.48 -7.39 13.71
CA VAL A 125 5.96 -7.28 12.34
C VAL A 125 4.68 -8.09 12.24
N PHE A 126 3.69 -7.55 11.55
CA PHE A 126 2.38 -8.16 11.37
C PHE A 126 2.00 -8.16 9.88
N PHE A 127 1.57 -9.29 9.37
CA PHE A 127 0.92 -9.41 8.09
C PHE A 127 -0.58 -9.56 8.31
N VAL A 128 -1.36 -8.57 7.86
CA VAL A 128 -2.77 -8.48 8.25
C VAL A 128 -3.76 -8.94 7.18
N GLU A 129 -3.29 -9.47 6.05
CA GLU A 129 -4.19 -10.12 5.12
C GLU A 129 -4.70 -11.44 5.73
N PRO A 130 -6.03 -11.67 5.77
CA PRO A 130 -6.57 -12.92 6.33
C PRO A 130 -6.30 -14.12 5.43
N GLU A 131 -6.21 -15.32 6.03
CA GLU A 131 -6.06 -16.59 5.30
C GLU A 131 -7.20 -17.57 5.54
N ASP A 132 -8.31 -17.10 6.13
CA ASP A 132 -9.43 -17.93 6.47
C ASP A 132 -10.45 -18.14 5.33
N GLU A 133 -11.44 -18.98 5.59
CA GLU A 133 -12.48 -19.35 4.62
C GLU A 133 -13.29 -18.13 4.16
N GLU A 134 -13.58 -17.18 5.07
CA GLU A 134 -14.33 -15.96 4.72
C GLU A 134 -13.56 -15.05 3.74
N TRP A 135 -12.21 -15.00 3.90
CA TRP A 135 -11.37 -14.27 2.96
C TRP A 135 -11.26 -14.98 1.62
N THR A 136 -11.20 -16.31 1.63
CA THR A 136 -11.24 -17.11 0.40
C THR A 136 -12.54 -16.89 -0.37
N GLU A 137 -13.69 -16.90 0.32
CA GLU A 137 -14.99 -16.55 -0.29
C GLU A 137 -15.01 -15.14 -0.87
N TRP A 138 -14.42 -14.17 -0.16
CA TRP A 138 -14.30 -12.80 -0.68
C TRP A 138 -13.45 -12.74 -1.96
N VAL A 139 -12.35 -13.48 -2.04
CA VAL A 139 -11.51 -13.58 -3.25
C VAL A 139 -12.30 -14.19 -4.41
N GLU A 140 -13.09 -15.24 -4.16
CA GLU A 140 -13.97 -15.86 -5.15
C GLU A 140 -15.04 -14.87 -5.62
N ASP A 141 -15.71 -14.14 -4.74
CA ASP A 141 -16.66 -13.08 -5.07
C ASP A 141 -16.02 -12.00 -5.96
N CYS A 142 -14.79 -11.61 -5.68
CA CYS A 142 -14.03 -10.66 -6.50
C CYS A 142 -13.72 -11.22 -7.90
N ALA A 143 -13.33 -12.49 -8.00
CA ALA A 143 -13.07 -13.16 -9.27
C ALA A 143 -14.35 -13.23 -10.12
N ASP A 144 -15.48 -13.61 -9.53
CA ASP A 144 -16.78 -13.65 -10.18
C ASP A 144 -17.22 -12.26 -10.68
N GLU A 145 -17.00 -11.21 -9.88
CA GLU A 145 -17.31 -9.83 -10.29
C GLU A 145 -16.46 -9.43 -11.50
N MET A 146 -15.17 -9.77 -11.52
CA MET A 146 -14.26 -9.41 -12.61
C MET A 146 -14.61 -10.07 -13.94
N VAL A 147 -15.14 -11.29 -13.94
CA VAL A 147 -15.50 -12.01 -15.17
C VAL A 147 -16.88 -11.64 -15.71
N ARG A 148 -17.66 -10.82 -15.02
CA ARG A 148 -18.98 -10.36 -15.51
C ARG A 148 -18.86 -9.66 -16.87
N LEU A 149 -19.80 -9.92 -17.76
CA LEU A 149 -19.82 -9.41 -19.16
C LEU A 149 -19.62 -7.89 -19.25
N ARG A 150 -20.11 -7.12 -18.27
CA ARG A 150 -19.95 -5.66 -18.22
C ARG A 150 -18.49 -5.24 -18.12
N HIS A 151 -17.65 -6.03 -17.41
CA HIS A 151 -16.23 -5.74 -17.23
C HIS A 151 -15.43 -6.20 -18.46
N LEU A 152 -15.80 -7.31 -19.05
CA LEU A 152 -15.25 -7.77 -20.33
C LEU A 152 -15.51 -6.74 -21.45
N ALA A 153 -16.72 -6.21 -21.55
CA ALA A 153 -17.04 -5.14 -22.49
C ALA A 153 -16.23 -3.86 -22.24
N ARG A 154 -15.99 -3.49 -20.96
CA ARG A 154 -15.16 -2.33 -20.60
C ARG A 154 -13.66 -2.54 -20.89
N SER A 155 -13.18 -3.77 -20.96
CA SER A 155 -11.79 -4.07 -21.32
C SER A 155 -11.47 -3.63 -22.75
N ILE A 156 -12.44 -3.71 -23.67
CA ILE A 156 -12.33 -3.26 -25.07
C ILE A 156 -12.07 -1.73 -25.14
N PHE A 157 -12.63 -0.97 -24.20
CA PHE A 157 -12.46 0.49 -24.11
C PHE A 157 -11.39 0.91 -23.07
N SER A 158 -10.52 -0.01 -22.68
CA SER A 158 -9.55 0.18 -21.60
C SER A 158 -8.70 1.45 -21.72
N GLY A 159 -8.36 1.86 -22.94
CA GLY A 159 -7.58 3.07 -23.19
C GLY A 159 -8.31 4.38 -22.86
N ARG A 160 -9.64 4.47 -23.08
CA ARG A 160 -10.43 5.66 -22.73
C ARG A 160 -10.66 5.75 -21.23
N VAL A 161 -10.92 4.60 -20.61
CA VAL A 161 -11.12 4.50 -19.15
C VAL A 161 -9.84 4.85 -18.42
N TRP A 162 -8.69 4.32 -18.86
CA TRP A 162 -7.37 4.69 -18.33
C TRP A 162 -7.13 6.20 -18.39
N LYS A 163 -7.34 6.82 -19.57
CA LYS A 163 -7.16 8.27 -19.73
C LYS A 163 -8.06 9.10 -18.83
N LYS A 164 -9.26 8.60 -18.50
CA LYS A 164 -10.16 9.25 -17.54
C LYS A 164 -9.55 9.24 -16.15
N TYR A 165 -9.19 8.07 -15.62
CA TYR A 165 -8.61 7.96 -14.28
C TYR A 165 -7.27 8.69 -14.15
N LEU A 166 -6.42 8.61 -15.18
CA LEU A 166 -5.16 9.35 -15.17
C LEU A 166 -5.38 10.87 -15.12
N ARG A 167 -6.37 11.39 -15.82
CA ARG A 167 -6.69 12.83 -15.80
C ARG A 167 -7.20 13.26 -14.44
N GLU A 168 -8.07 12.45 -13.81
CA GLU A 168 -8.55 12.68 -12.46
C GLU A 168 -7.40 12.62 -11.44
N ALA A 169 -6.53 11.64 -11.55
CA ALA A 169 -5.38 11.47 -10.67
C ALA A 169 -4.36 12.63 -10.80
N ILE A 170 -4.09 13.13 -12.00
CA ILE A 170 -3.22 14.30 -12.22
C ILE A 170 -3.74 15.54 -11.48
N GLN A 171 -5.06 15.74 -11.44
CA GLN A 171 -5.66 16.89 -10.75
C GLN A 171 -5.49 16.82 -9.22
N ASN A 172 -5.31 15.61 -8.67
CA ASN A 172 -5.22 15.35 -7.22
C ASN A 172 -3.79 15.07 -6.76
N ALA A 173 -2.86 14.81 -7.68
CA ALA A 173 -1.47 14.57 -7.35
C ALA A 173 -0.75 15.90 -7.08
N SER A 174 -0.12 15.98 -5.92
CA SER A 174 0.73 17.10 -5.55
C SER A 174 2.16 16.62 -5.35
N PRO A 175 3.17 17.43 -5.66
CA PRO A 175 4.54 17.11 -5.28
C PRO A 175 4.66 17.10 -3.75
N PRO A 176 5.58 16.30 -3.17
CA PRO A 176 5.85 16.35 -1.75
C PRO A 176 6.34 17.74 -1.33
N ALA A 177 5.84 18.24 -0.19
CA ALA A 177 6.13 19.60 0.28
C ALA A 177 7.61 19.85 0.63
N GLU A 178 8.37 18.80 0.94
CA GLU A 178 9.73 18.87 1.46
C GLU A 178 10.84 18.59 0.43
N GLY A 179 10.52 18.55 -0.86
CA GLY A 179 11.50 18.25 -1.91
C GLY A 179 12.43 19.43 -2.18
N ARG A 180 13.76 19.27 -1.96
CA ARG A 180 14.78 20.24 -2.39
C ARG A 180 15.04 20.23 -3.91
N ASP A 181 14.60 19.18 -4.58
CA ASP A 181 14.78 18.94 -6.01
C ASP A 181 13.40 18.96 -6.70
N GLU A 182 13.11 20.08 -7.37
CA GLU A 182 11.82 20.29 -8.06
C GLU A 182 11.56 19.24 -9.15
N ALA A 183 12.59 18.79 -9.86
CA ALA A 183 12.45 17.78 -10.90
C ALA A 183 12.04 16.42 -10.31
N LYS A 184 12.65 16.03 -9.19
CA LYS A 184 12.26 14.83 -8.43
C LYS A 184 10.86 14.94 -7.87
N ALA A 185 10.52 16.07 -7.26
CA ALA A 185 9.21 16.32 -6.70
C ALA A 185 8.11 16.23 -7.79
N HIS A 186 8.35 16.81 -8.95
CA HIS A 186 7.45 16.72 -10.09
C HIS A 186 7.34 15.29 -10.63
N GLY A 187 8.45 14.57 -10.74
CA GLY A 187 8.48 13.16 -11.14
C GLY A 187 7.68 12.28 -10.17
N LEU A 188 7.79 12.50 -8.86
CA LEU A 188 6.99 11.81 -7.85
C LEU A 188 5.49 12.11 -7.97
N ALA A 189 5.11 13.36 -8.26
CA ALA A 189 3.71 13.70 -8.51
C ALA A 189 3.15 13.00 -9.76
N GLN A 190 3.95 12.88 -10.83
CA GLN A 190 3.57 12.12 -12.01
C GLN A 190 3.41 10.62 -11.70
N ALA A 191 4.34 10.04 -10.94
CA ALA A 191 4.27 8.64 -10.51
C ALA A 191 3.06 8.39 -9.60
N SER A 192 2.74 9.33 -8.67
CA SER A 192 1.51 9.30 -7.86
C SER A 192 0.27 9.21 -8.73
N ALA A 193 0.19 10.05 -9.77
CA ALA A 193 -0.96 10.05 -10.68
C ALA A 193 -1.08 8.73 -11.47
N LEU A 194 0.03 8.14 -11.89
CA LEU A 194 0.04 6.84 -12.59
C LEU A 194 -0.39 5.69 -11.66
N ALA A 195 0.17 5.64 -10.44
CA ALA A 195 -0.20 4.64 -9.44
C ALA A 195 -1.68 4.75 -9.06
N ALA A 196 -2.17 5.99 -8.83
CA ALA A 196 -3.57 6.22 -8.50
C ALA A 196 -4.51 5.86 -9.66
N ALA A 197 -4.14 6.16 -10.91
CA ALA A 197 -4.94 5.77 -12.07
C ALA A 197 -5.06 4.24 -12.20
N TRP A 198 -3.97 3.52 -11.93
CA TRP A 198 -3.97 2.07 -11.88
C TRP A 198 -4.87 1.56 -10.75
N TRP A 199 -4.72 2.08 -9.53
CA TRP A 199 -5.52 1.70 -8.37
C TRP A 199 -7.01 1.94 -8.62
N TYR A 200 -7.42 3.15 -9.00
CA TYR A 200 -8.82 3.48 -9.26
C TYR A 200 -9.43 2.63 -10.37
N ARG A 201 -8.61 2.25 -11.37
CA ARG A 201 -9.08 1.34 -12.42
C ARG A 201 -9.28 -0.07 -11.87
N SER A 202 -8.41 -0.56 -11.02
CA SER A 202 -8.53 -1.87 -10.36
C SER A 202 -9.76 -1.90 -9.44
N GLU A 203 -9.93 -0.90 -8.59
CA GLU A 203 -11.11 -0.78 -7.73
C GLU A 203 -12.42 -0.68 -8.53
N SER A 204 -12.41 -0.05 -9.69
CA SER A 204 -13.62 0.15 -10.51
C SER A 204 -14.23 -1.12 -11.12
N VAL A 205 -13.56 -2.26 -11.01
CA VAL A 205 -14.07 -3.57 -11.43
C VAL A 205 -14.78 -4.31 -10.31
N LEU A 206 -14.53 -3.93 -9.08
CA LEU A 206 -15.21 -4.46 -7.90
C LEU A 206 -16.43 -3.62 -7.54
N SER A 207 -17.38 -4.23 -6.84
CA SER A 207 -18.47 -3.48 -6.23
C SER A 207 -17.99 -2.68 -5.02
N GLU A 208 -18.71 -1.60 -4.67
CA GLU A 208 -18.41 -0.82 -3.47
C GLU A 208 -18.52 -1.68 -2.19
N GLU A 209 -19.40 -2.68 -2.19
CA GLU A 209 -19.56 -3.62 -1.10
C GLU A 209 -18.32 -4.49 -0.90
N LEU A 210 -17.77 -5.07 -1.98
CA LEU A 210 -16.55 -5.89 -1.92
C LEU A 210 -15.34 -5.08 -1.44
N CYS A 211 -15.17 -3.86 -1.96
CA CYS A 211 -14.11 -2.96 -1.50
C CYS A 211 -14.28 -2.61 -0.01
N SER A 212 -15.52 -2.33 0.43
CA SER A 212 -15.81 -1.99 1.83
C SER A 212 -15.60 -3.19 2.78
N ARG A 213 -15.96 -4.41 2.37
CA ARG A 213 -15.69 -5.64 3.16
C ARG A 213 -14.20 -5.81 3.38
N ARG A 214 -13.38 -5.74 2.32
CA ARG A 214 -11.93 -5.80 2.40
C ARG A 214 -11.38 -4.75 3.36
N ASP A 215 -11.67 -3.48 3.09
CA ASP A 215 -11.08 -2.37 3.86
C ASP A 215 -11.50 -2.42 5.34
N THR A 216 -12.75 -2.82 5.63
CA THR A 216 -13.24 -2.99 7.00
C THR A 216 -12.52 -4.13 7.71
N ARG A 217 -12.30 -5.25 7.04
CA ARG A 217 -11.62 -6.38 7.63
C ARG A 217 -10.15 -6.09 7.89
N LEU A 218 -9.45 -5.48 6.94
CA LEU A 218 -8.07 -5.05 7.15
C LEU A 218 -7.96 -4.04 8.29
N ALA A 219 -8.88 -3.08 8.41
CA ALA A 219 -8.92 -2.16 9.54
C ALA A 219 -9.15 -2.87 10.89
N SER A 220 -9.99 -3.91 10.92
CA SER A 220 -10.22 -4.76 12.10
C SER A 220 -8.93 -5.46 12.54
N ARG A 221 -8.18 -6.03 11.59
CA ARG A 221 -6.92 -6.72 11.85
C ARG A 221 -5.78 -5.77 12.20
N LEU A 222 -5.71 -4.56 11.60
CA LEU A 222 -4.77 -3.51 12.03
C LEU A 222 -4.98 -3.12 13.49
N ARG A 223 -6.23 -3.01 13.93
CA ARG A 223 -6.56 -2.77 15.35
C ARG A 223 -6.16 -3.94 16.24
N GLY A 224 -6.33 -5.16 15.76
CA GLY A 224 -5.88 -6.36 16.45
C GLY A 224 -4.36 -6.41 16.62
N ALA A 225 -3.61 -6.11 15.54
CA ALA A 225 -2.14 -6.00 15.58
C ALA A 225 -1.66 -4.91 16.55
N LEU A 226 -2.32 -3.74 16.57
CA LEU A 226 -2.03 -2.69 17.55
C LEU A 226 -2.30 -3.17 18.98
N GLY A 227 -3.40 -3.92 19.20
CA GLY A 227 -3.72 -4.54 20.49
C GLY A 227 -2.67 -5.56 20.94
N THR A 228 -2.17 -6.38 20.04
CA THR A 228 -1.07 -7.34 20.29
C THR A 228 0.21 -6.60 20.64
N LEU A 229 0.56 -5.55 19.86
CA LEU A 229 1.72 -4.69 20.12
C LEU A 229 1.67 -4.04 21.51
N SER A 230 0.50 -3.65 21.97
CA SER A 230 0.30 -3.06 23.32
C SER A 230 0.44 -4.09 24.45
N GLY A 231 0.56 -5.39 24.18
CA GLY A 231 0.62 -6.44 25.19
C GLY A 231 -0.60 -6.49 26.10
N GLY A 232 -1.69 -5.80 25.74
CA GLY A 232 -2.89 -5.64 26.57
C GLY A 232 -2.68 -4.73 27.80
N GLN A 233 -1.50 -4.09 27.96
CA GLN A 233 -1.21 -3.14 29.04
C GLN A 233 -0.86 -1.79 28.44
N ILE A 234 -1.59 -0.77 28.86
CA ILE A 234 -1.21 0.64 28.61
C ILE A 234 -0.31 1.02 29.78
N ASP A 235 0.99 0.80 29.63
CA ASP A 235 1.95 1.31 30.60
C ASP A 235 2.21 2.80 30.36
N ASP A 236 2.62 3.53 31.42
CA ASP A 236 2.88 4.99 31.42
C ASP A 236 4.03 5.44 30.47
N GLU A 237 4.68 4.53 29.75
CA GLU A 237 5.82 4.83 28.83
C GLU A 237 5.44 5.39 27.48
N GLY A 238 4.17 5.51 27.19
CA GLY A 238 3.64 6.08 25.92
C GLY A 238 2.80 5.08 25.14
N ALA A 239 1.80 5.58 24.45
CA ALA A 239 0.93 4.76 23.62
C ALA A 239 1.68 4.28 22.37
N PRO A 240 1.67 2.97 22.03
CA PRO A 240 2.44 2.44 20.91
C PRO A 240 1.98 2.98 19.56
N VAL A 241 2.92 3.08 18.63
CA VAL A 241 2.67 3.50 17.25
C VAL A 241 2.90 2.32 16.31
N LEU A 242 1.85 1.87 15.64
CA LEU A 242 1.88 0.86 14.59
C LEU A 242 2.03 1.55 13.22
N LEU A 243 3.18 1.38 12.57
CA LEU A 243 3.43 1.92 11.24
C LEU A 243 2.83 1.00 10.16
N VAL A 244 2.07 1.56 9.24
CA VAL A 244 1.39 0.80 8.18
C VAL A 244 1.70 1.44 6.82
N PRO A 245 2.60 0.87 6.00
CA PRO A 245 2.80 1.34 4.64
C PRO A 245 1.55 1.06 3.80
N VAL A 246 0.99 2.10 3.21
CA VAL A 246 -0.22 2.04 2.38
C VAL A 246 0.00 2.82 1.08
N MET A 247 -0.41 2.27 -0.05
CA MET A 247 -0.39 3.02 -1.31
C MET A 247 -1.21 4.31 -1.17
N GLN A 248 -0.67 5.44 -1.64
CA GLN A 248 -1.32 6.76 -1.51
C GLN A 248 -2.79 6.76 -1.91
N ALA A 249 -3.12 6.09 -3.02
CA ALA A 249 -4.49 6.05 -3.53
C ALA A 249 -5.44 5.20 -2.67
N TRP A 250 -4.92 4.30 -1.86
CA TRP A 250 -5.70 3.42 -0.97
C TRP A 250 -5.86 4.00 0.44
N MET A 251 -4.92 4.85 0.89
CA MET A 251 -4.94 5.43 2.23
C MET A 251 -6.31 5.99 2.67
N PRO A 252 -7.04 6.78 1.84
CA PRO A 252 -8.32 7.33 2.26
C PRO A 252 -9.37 6.28 2.60
N SER A 253 -9.36 5.15 1.89
CA SER A 253 -10.30 4.04 2.13
C SER A 253 -9.98 3.31 3.44
N ILE A 254 -8.70 2.99 3.67
CA ILE A 254 -8.26 2.38 4.93
C ILE A 254 -8.52 3.31 6.12
N HIS A 255 -8.18 4.60 6.01
CA HIS A 255 -8.49 5.58 7.05
C HIS A 255 -10.00 5.66 7.32
N SER A 256 -10.83 5.70 6.28
CA SER A 256 -12.30 5.70 6.43
C SER A 256 -12.82 4.43 7.11
N ALA A 257 -12.19 3.29 6.87
CA ALA A 257 -12.55 2.04 7.54
C ALA A 257 -12.15 2.07 9.03
N LEU A 258 -10.97 2.57 9.38
CA LEU A 258 -10.53 2.75 10.77
C LEU A 258 -11.46 3.70 11.54
N VAL A 259 -11.86 4.82 10.93
CA VAL A 259 -12.80 5.79 11.55
C VAL A 259 -14.16 5.16 11.90
N LYS A 260 -14.59 4.12 11.15
CA LYS A 260 -15.80 3.35 11.50
C LYS A 260 -15.62 2.51 12.77
N ASN A 261 -14.40 2.42 13.27
CA ASN A 261 -14.04 1.73 14.50
C ASN A 261 -14.51 0.25 14.52
N PRO A 262 -14.13 -0.59 13.54
CA PRO A 262 -14.51 -2.00 13.54
C PRO A 262 -13.92 -2.71 14.76
N LEU A 263 -14.57 -3.78 15.22
CA LEU A 263 -14.06 -4.57 16.34
C LEU A 263 -12.67 -5.14 15.99
N PRO A 264 -11.68 -5.08 16.92
CA PRO A 264 -10.36 -5.64 16.68
C PRO A 264 -10.44 -7.16 16.44
N GLU A 265 -9.77 -7.62 15.40
CA GLU A 265 -9.59 -9.05 15.12
C GLU A 265 -8.15 -9.42 15.49
N HIS A 266 -7.96 -10.50 16.23
CA HIS A 266 -6.64 -10.92 16.69
C HIS A 266 -5.71 -11.22 15.51
N VAL A 267 -4.48 -10.72 15.60
CA VAL A 267 -3.40 -11.01 14.65
C VAL A 267 -2.17 -11.40 15.47
N GLU A 268 -1.58 -12.51 15.10
CA GLU A 268 -0.33 -12.98 15.71
C GLU A 268 0.86 -12.18 15.17
N GLU A 269 1.89 -12.02 16.01
CA GLU A 269 3.18 -11.50 15.58
C GLU A 269 3.89 -12.57 14.76
N GLU A 270 4.52 -12.18 13.65
CA GLU A 270 5.38 -13.10 12.92
C GLU A 270 6.66 -13.32 13.74
N VAL A 271 6.84 -14.58 14.15
CA VAL A 271 8.04 -15.01 14.88
C VAL A 271 8.93 -15.76 13.90
N GLU A 272 10.12 -15.20 13.59
CA GLU A 272 11.16 -15.90 12.86
C GLU A 272 11.66 -17.18 13.60
#